data_33332a7b8f73439b84aaf40e5a074cf6
#
_entry.id   33332a7b8f73439b84aaf40e5a074cf6
#
_cell.length_a   1.000
_cell.length_b   1.000
_cell.length_c   1.000
_cell.angle_alpha   90.00
_cell.angle_beta   90.00
_cell.angle_gamma   90.00
#
_symmetry.space_group_name_H-M   'P 1'
#
loop_
_entity.id
_entity.type
_entity.pdbx_description
1 polymer ?
#
loop_
_entity_poly.entity_id
_entity_poly.type
_entity_poly.pdbx_seq_one_letter_code
_entity_poly.pdbx_strand_id
1 'polypeptide(L)'
;MPLDALALALGAAALHALWNLLLARERDTEAATAIALLALVATLVVPAALTWRVEGAAVPFIVASAALELTYVALLATAYRRYELSLVYPVARGLAPVLALVLVALVGAAIPSALGIAGVVVVAVGVLLVRGVRGDAAGFAFGVVIAAAIAGYTVVDRYGIRHATAGPYLLLVMLVPALVYPLLVGRRRVRSALRPVTVVIGALSASAYLLVLLALRLASAPAVAAVRETSVVMATAAAAVFLGERVGPTRLTGAVAVAVGVALLALS
;
A
#
# COMPACT_ATOMS: atom_id res chain seq x y z
N MET A 1 10.63 -5.50 -16.14
CA MET A 1 10.20 -6.17 -14.86
C MET A 1 9.82 -7.62 -15.16
N PRO A 2 10.27 -8.64 -14.37
CA PRO A 2 9.88 -10.03 -14.59
C PRO A 2 8.36 -10.23 -14.55
N LEU A 3 7.83 -11.13 -15.40
CA LEU A 3 6.38 -11.38 -15.49
C LEU A 3 5.77 -11.90 -14.18
N ASP A 4 6.51 -12.73 -13.45
CA ASP A 4 6.09 -13.24 -12.14
C ASP A 4 5.92 -12.10 -11.13
N ALA A 5 6.87 -11.15 -11.11
CA ALA A 5 6.77 -9.98 -10.25
C ALA A 5 5.58 -9.08 -10.65
N LEU A 6 5.33 -8.92 -11.94
CA LEU A 6 4.17 -8.18 -12.45
C LEU A 6 2.86 -8.84 -12.02
N ALA A 7 2.74 -10.16 -12.21
CA ALA A 7 1.54 -10.91 -11.82
C ALA A 7 1.27 -10.81 -10.30
N LEU A 8 2.31 -10.97 -9.48
CA LEU A 8 2.20 -10.82 -8.02
C LEU A 8 1.76 -9.40 -7.63
N ALA A 9 2.35 -8.37 -8.24
CA ALA A 9 2.01 -6.98 -7.94
C ALA A 9 0.59 -6.60 -8.41
N LEU A 10 0.13 -7.11 -9.56
CA LEU A 10 -1.24 -6.93 -10.04
C LEU A 10 -2.26 -7.68 -9.16
N GLY A 11 -1.94 -8.90 -8.74
CA GLY A 11 -2.75 -9.66 -7.78
C GLY A 11 -2.87 -8.93 -6.43
N ALA A 12 -1.75 -8.38 -5.95
CA ALA A 12 -1.75 -7.53 -4.76
C ALA A 12 -2.62 -6.28 -4.94
N ALA A 13 -2.56 -5.63 -6.12
CA ALA A 13 -3.39 -4.47 -6.44
C ALA A 13 -4.89 -4.80 -6.45
N ALA A 14 -5.27 -5.95 -6.99
CA ALA A 14 -6.66 -6.41 -7.01
C ALA A 14 -7.21 -6.66 -5.60
N LEU A 15 -6.46 -7.40 -4.77
CA LEU A 15 -6.82 -7.61 -3.36
C LEU A 15 -6.85 -6.29 -2.58
N HIS A 16 -5.92 -5.38 -2.88
CA HIS A 16 -5.88 -4.05 -2.27
C HIS A 16 -7.11 -3.22 -2.64
N ALA A 17 -7.54 -3.24 -3.89
CA ALA A 17 -8.77 -2.56 -4.31
C ALA A 17 -10.00 -3.16 -3.60
N LEU A 18 -10.06 -4.47 -3.47
CA LEU A 18 -11.18 -5.17 -2.85
C LEU A 18 -11.32 -4.82 -1.36
N TRP A 19 -10.24 -4.98 -0.57
CA TRP A 19 -10.34 -4.69 0.86
C TRP A 19 -10.57 -3.20 1.13
N ASN A 20 -10.03 -2.28 0.31
CA ASN A 20 -10.33 -0.86 0.42
C ASN A 20 -11.81 -0.55 0.14
N LEU A 21 -12.41 -1.20 -0.86
CA LEU A 21 -13.83 -1.05 -1.16
C LEU A 21 -14.70 -1.53 0.01
N LEU A 22 -14.33 -2.66 0.65
CA LEU A 22 -15.03 -3.15 1.84
C LEU A 22 -14.86 -2.19 3.02
N LEU A 23 -13.64 -1.71 3.26
CA LEU A 23 -13.35 -0.77 4.35
C LEU A 23 -14.09 0.57 4.18
N ALA A 24 -14.20 1.07 2.95
CA ALA A 24 -14.90 2.33 2.65
C ALA A 24 -16.40 2.27 2.97
N ARG A 25 -16.99 1.07 3.11
CA ARG A 25 -18.40 0.87 3.50
C ARG A 25 -18.61 0.82 5.02
N GLU A 26 -17.51 0.76 5.80
CA GLU A 26 -17.60 0.73 7.26
C GLU A 26 -17.87 2.14 7.81
N ARG A 27 -18.79 2.21 8.80
CA ARG A 27 -19.17 3.48 9.43
C ARG A 27 -18.05 4.13 10.23
N ASP A 28 -17.24 3.29 10.88
CA ASP A 28 -16.06 3.70 11.65
C ASP A 28 -14.82 3.01 11.04
N THR A 29 -14.24 3.66 10.03
CA THR A 29 -13.08 3.15 9.30
C THR A 29 -11.85 3.00 10.18
N GLU A 30 -11.66 3.84 11.21
CA GLU A 30 -10.54 3.71 12.15
C GLU A 30 -10.69 2.44 13.00
N ALA A 31 -11.87 2.19 13.53
CA ALA A 31 -12.13 1.00 14.33
C ALA A 31 -12.10 -0.28 13.48
N ALA A 32 -12.63 -0.22 12.26
CA ALA A 32 -12.54 -1.32 11.29
C ALA A 32 -11.08 -1.63 10.90
N THR A 33 -10.25 -0.60 10.70
CA THR A 33 -8.80 -0.77 10.45
C THR A 33 -8.09 -1.43 11.64
N ALA A 34 -8.45 -1.06 12.87
CA ALA A 34 -7.89 -1.70 14.06
C ALA A 34 -8.19 -3.21 14.12
N ILE A 35 -9.42 -3.62 13.82
CA ILE A 35 -9.78 -5.05 13.72
C ILE A 35 -9.07 -5.71 12.54
N ALA A 36 -9.00 -5.04 11.40
CA ALA A 36 -8.32 -5.56 10.21
C ALA A 36 -6.83 -5.83 10.48
N LEU A 37 -6.12 -4.94 11.20
CA LEU A 37 -4.72 -5.16 11.60
C LEU A 37 -4.56 -6.38 12.51
N LEU A 38 -5.45 -6.56 13.49
CA LEU A 38 -5.45 -7.75 14.35
C LEU A 38 -5.73 -9.02 13.55
N ALA A 39 -6.70 -8.99 12.65
CA ALA A 39 -7.06 -10.11 11.78
C ALA A 39 -5.95 -10.42 10.77
N LEU A 40 -5.24 -9.41 10.25
CA LEU A 40 -4.06 -9.56 9.40
C LEU A 40 -2.99 -10.38 10.12
N VAL A 41 -2.63 -9.97 11.34
CA VAL A 41 -1.64 -10.69 12.16
C VAL A 41 -2.13 -12.12 12.46
N ALA A 42 -3.37 -12.29 12.87
CA ALA A 42 -3.95 -13.63 13.15
C ALA A 42 -3.90 -14.53 11.90
N THR A 43 -4.19 -14.01 10.71
CA THR A 43 -4.11 -14.76 9.45
C THR A 43 -2.68 -15.23 9.14
N LEU A 44 -1.68 -14.45 9.53
CA LEU A 44 -0.28 -14.75 9.27
C LEU A 44 0.34 -15.76 10.26
N VAL A 45 -0.26 -16.01 11.42
CA VAL A 45 0.33 -16.86 12.47
C VAL A 45 0.69 -18.26 11.94
N VAL A 46 -0.28 -18.93 11.31
CA VAL A 46 -0.07 -20.30 10.81
C VAL A 46 0.94 -20.35 9.66
N PRO A 47 0.78 -19.58 8.56
CA PRO A 47 1.76 -19.60 7.48
C PRO A 47 3.15 -19.13 7.92
N ALA A 48 3.25 -18.21 8.87
CA ALA A 48 4.53 -17.80 9.43
C ALA A 48 5.20 -18.93 10.23
N ALA A 49 4.44 -19.63 11.07
CA ALA A 49 4.97 -20.75 11.86
C ALA A 49 5.49 -21.90 10.96
N LEU A 50 4.76 -22.19 9.88
CA LEU A 50 5.13 -23.28 8.94
C LEU A 50 6.33 -22.92 8.04
N THR A 51 6.59 -21.64 7.83
CA THR A 51 7.67 -21.17 6.94
C THR A 51 8.72 -20.35 7.66
N TRP A 52 8.87 -20.55 8.98
CA TRP A 52 9.70 -19.70 9.83
C TRP A 52 11.17 -19.74 9.43
N ARG A 53 11.63 -18.64 8.86
CA ARG A 53 13.04 -18.35 8.58
C ARG A 53 13.24 -16.85 8.69
N VAL A 54 13.93 -16.43 9.76
CA VAL A 54 14.28 -15.02 10.02
C VAL A 54 15.74 -15.01 10.46
N GLU A 55 16.59 -14.41 9.64
CA GLU A 55 18.00 -14.22 9.96
C GLU A 55 18.16 -12.96 10.84
N GLY A 56 19.19 -12.91 11.69
CA GLY A 56 19.44 -11.73 12.51
C GLY A 56 19.59 -10.44 11.70
N ALA A 57 20.10 -10.55 10.47
CA ALA A 57 20.21 -9.43 9.53
C ALA A 57 18.84 -8.84 9.10
N ALA A 58 17.72 -9.56 9.27
CA ALA A 58 16.39 -9.03 9.01
C ALA A 58 15.90 -8.03 10.07
N VAL A 59 16.41 -8.15 11.31
CA VAL A 59 15.90 -7.40 12.48
C VAL A 59 15.87 -5.88 12.27
N PRO A 60 16.94 -5.20 11.82
CA PRO A 60 16.90 -3.75 11.62
C PRO A 60 15.85 -3.33 10.59
N PHE A 61 15.63 -4.12 9.54
CA PHE A 61 14.61 -3.85 8.52
C PHE A 61 13.21 -4.06 9.08
N ILE A 62 12.98 -5.12 9.87
CA ILE A 62 11.69 -5.38 10.55
C ILE A 62 11.34 -4.21 11.47
N VAL A 63 12.29 -3.75 12.30
CA VAL A 63 12.06 -2.64 13.22
C VAL A 63 11.77 -1.34 12.47
N ALA A 64 12.58 -1.04 11.44
CA ALA A 64 12.39 0.17 10.64
C ALA A 64 11.04 0.14 9.88
N SER A 65 10.69 -0.99 9.25
CA SER A 65 9.42 -1.13 8.55
C SER A 65 8.24 -1.06 9.51
N ALA A 66 8.29 -1.72 10.67
CA ALA A 66 7.23 -1.64 11.68
C ALA A 66 7.00 -0.21 12.20
N ALA A 67 8.07 0.56 12.41
CA ALA A 67 7.99 1.96 12.80
C ALA A 67 7.37 2.83 11.69
N LEU A 68 7.76 2.62 10.44
CA LEU A 68 7.21 3.34 9.28
C LEU A 68 5.74 2.98 9.03
N GLU A 69 5.36 1.71 9.17
CA GLU A 69 3.98 1.25 9.06
C GLU A 69 3.09 1.82 10.17
N LEU A 70 3.57 1.83 11.43
CA LEU A 70 2.85 2.46 12.52
C LEU A 70 2.67 3.97 12.27
N THR A 71 3.74 4.62 11.79
CA THR A 71 3.71 6.05 11.42
C THR A 71 2.69 6.28 10.30
N TYR A 72 2.72 5.46 9.25
CA TYR A 72 1.76 5.52 8.14
C TYR A 72 0.31 5.41 8.63
N VAL A 73 0.00 4.40 9.46
CA VAL A 73 -1.36 4.19 9.96
C VAL A 73 -1.81 5.35 10.85
N ALA A 74 -0.94 5.88 11.72
CA ALA A 74 -1.23 7.02 12.57
C ALA A 74 -1.45 8.33 11.78
N LEU A 75 -0.62 8.56 10.76
CA LEU A 75 -0.78 9.69 9.84
C LEU A 75 -2.07 9.57 9.04
N LEU A 76 -2.39 8.39 8.53
CA LEU A 76 -3.61 8.14 7.78
C LEU A 76 -4.85 8.39 8.66
N ALA A 77 -4.86 7.90 9.89
CA ALA A 77 -5.94 8.18 10.86
C ALA A 77 -6.08 9.68 11.16
N THR A 78 -4.96 10.40 11.22
CA THR A 78 -4.97 11.86 11.41
C THR A 78 -5.52 12.57 10.17
N ALA A 79 -5.17 12.10 8.97
CA ALA A 79 -5.71 12.62 7.71
C ALA A 79 -7.23 12.48 7.64
N TYR A 80 -7.78 11.32 8.03
CA TYR A 80 -9.24 11.08 8.09
C TYR A 80 -9.99 12.07 8.97
N ARG A 81 -9.33 12.64 9.99
CA ARG A 81 -9.95 13.57 10.92
C ARG A 81 -9.76 15.05 10.58
N ARG A 82 -8.70 15.40 9.85
CA ARG A 82 -8.26 16.81 9.72
C ARG A 82 -8.28 17.36 8.30
N TYR A 83 -8.24 16.50 7.29
CA TYR A 83 -8.06 16.91 5.90
C TYR A 83 -9.06 16.23 4.97
N GLU A 84 -9.25 16.80 3.81
CA GLU A 84 -10.03 16.18 2.74
C GLU A 84 -9.27 14.97 2.17
N LEU A 85 -9.84 13.77 2.33
CA LEU A 85 -9.25 12.54 1.79
C LEU A 85 -9.14 12.54 0.28
N SER A 86 -10.02 13.29 -0.38
CA SER A 86 -9.97 13.53 -1.83
C SER A 86 -8.66 14.17 -2.30
N LEU A 87 -7.93 14.86 -1.39
CA LEU A 87 -6.60 15.41 -1.64
C LEU A 87 -5.50 14.50 -1.09
N VAL A 88 -5.55 14.19 0.21
CA VAL A 88 -4.43 13.50 0.90
C VAL A 88 -4.16 12.12 0.31
N TYR A 89 -5.22 11.36 0.04
CA TYR A 89 -5.07 9.99 -0.45
C TYR A 89 -4.46 9.90 -1.86
N PRO A 90 -4.89 10.70 -2.87
CA PRO A 90 -4.24 10.71 -4.18
C PRO A 90 -2.78 11.14 -4.14
N VAL A 91 -2.46 12.15 -3.35
CA VAL A 91 -1.08 12.64 -3.19
C VAL A 91 -0.21 11.55 -2.56
N ALA A 92 -0.68 10.94 -1.46
CA ALA A 92 0.04 9.88 -0.79
C ALA A 92 0.32 8.68 -1.71
N ARG A 93 -0.68 8.26 -2.47
CA ARG A 93 -0.57 7.09 -3.35
C ARG A 93 0.19 7.41 -4.65
N GLY A 94 -0.08 8.57 -5.27
CA GLY A 94 0.57 8.96 -6.52
C GLY A 94 2.06 9.24 -6.35
N LEU A 95 2.47 9.85 -5.25
CA LEU A 95 3.87 10.21 -5.03
C LEU A 95 4.72 9.09 -4.41
N ALA A 96 4.12 8.09 -3.75
CA ALA A 96 4.88 7.02 -3.11
C ALA A 96 5.85 6.27 -4.06
N PRO A 97 5.48 5.88 -5.29
CA PRO A 97 6.42 5.24 -6.22
C PRO A 97 7.57 6.15 -6.64
N VAL A 98 7.31 7.45 -6.81
CA VAL A 98 8.32 8.44 -7.17
C VAL A 98 9.29 8.65 -6.02
N LEU A 99 8.79 8.78 -4.78
CA LEU A 99 9.63 8.89 -3.60
C LEU A 99 10.43 7.61 -3.34
N ALA A 100 9.87 6.43 -3.63
CA ALA A 100 10.62 5.18 -3.59
C ALA A 100 11.78 5.17 -4.60
N LEU A 101 11.58 5.74 -5.79
CA LEU A 101 12.64 5.91 -6.79
C LEU A 101 13.75 6.83 -6.26
N VAL A 102 13.38 7.96 -5.66
CA VAL A 102 14.34 8.90 -5.04
C VAL A 102 15.12 8.22 -3.91
N LEU A 103 14.44 7.48 -3.02
CA LEU A 103 15.09 6.78 -1.92
C LEU A 103 16.07 5.71 -2.42
N VAL A 104 15.71 4.95 -3.46
CA VAL A 104 16.60 3.96 -4.07
C VAL A 104 17.86 4.61 -4.63
N ALA A 105 17.73 5.78 -5.28
CA ALA A 105 18.88 6.56 -5.76
C ALA A 105 19.76 7.08 -4.60
N LEU A 106 19.16 7.56 -3.53
CA LEU A 106 19.88 8.10 -2.37
C LEU A 106 20.67 7.02 -1.60
N VAL A 107 20.15 5.80 -1.53
CA VAL A 107 20.90 4.68 -0.89
C VAL A 107 21.91 4.02 -1.80
N GLY A 108 22.16 4.56 -3.00
CA GLY A 108 23.15 4.05 -3.94
C GLY A 108 22.79 2.67 -4.53
N ALA A 109 21.51 2.30 -4.52
CA ALA A 109 21.05 1.07 -5.14
C ALA A 109 20.94 1.22 -6.67
N ALA A 110 20.83 0.09 -7.37
CA ALA A 110 20.66 0.09 -8.82
C ALA A 110 19.38 0.87 -9.21
N ILE A 111 19.59 1.95 -9.96
CA ILE A 111 18.49 2.77 -10.49
C ILE A 111 17.84 2.00 -11.65
N PRO A 112 16.50 1.99 -11.74
CA PRO A 112 15.79 1.42 -12.89
C PRO A 112 16.25 2.03 -14.22
N SER A 113 16.03 1.30 -15.31
CA SER A 113 16.26 1.83 -16.67
C SER A 113 15.45 3.11 -16.92
N ALA A 114 15.84 3.90 -17.92
CA ALA A 114 15.09 5.10 -18.30
C ALA A 114 13.62 4.78 -18.59
N LEU A 115 13.33 3.63 -19.19
CA LEU A 115 11.97 3.16 -19.44
C LEU A 115 11.24 2.85 -18.13
N GLY A 116 11.93 2.23 -17.15
CA GLY A 116 11.38 1.99 -15.81
C GLY A 116 11.08 3.26 -15.05
N ILE A 117 11.95 4.28 -15.12
CA ILE A 117 11.72 5.60 -14.54
C ILE A 117 10.50 6.27 -15.19
N ALA A 118 10.42 6.26 -16.52
CA ALA A 118 9.27 6.79 -17.25
C ALA A 118 7.98 6.10 -16.84
N GLY A 119 7.99 4.76 -16.71
CA GLY A 119 6.84 3.98 -16.24
C GLY A 119 6.36 4.41 -14.85
N VAL A 120 7.28 4.57 -13.88
CA VAL A 120 6.94 5.05 -12.53
C VAL A 120 6.29 6.44 -12.56
N VAL A 121 6.87 7.37 -13.32
CA VAL A 121 6.36 8.75 -13.43
C VAL A 121 4.97 8.78 -14.10
N VAL A 122 4.80 8.02 -15.17
CA VAL A 122 3.52 7.95 -15.90
C VAL A 122 2.42 7.34 -15.01
N VAL A 123 2.72 6.29 -14.23
CA VAL A 123 1.78 5.75 -13.23
C VAL A 123 1.41 6.82 -12.20
N ALA A 124 2.39 7.51 -11.64
CA ALA A 124 2.15 8.55 -10.63
C ALA A 124 1.22 9.67 -11.16
N VAL A 125 1.50 10.18 -12.36
CA VAL A 125 0.64 11.17 -13.04
C VAL A 125 -0.75 10.60 -13.27
N GLY A 126 -0.85 9.37 -13.75
CA GLY A 126 -2.13 8.68 -13.97
C GLY A 126 -2.98 8.59 -12.70
N VAL A 127 -2.39 8.23 -11.57
CA VAL A 127 -3.09 8.16 -10.26
C VAL A 127 -3.60 9.54 -9.84
N LEU A 128 -2.78 10.58 -9.99
CA LEU A 128 -3.18 11.96 -9.68
C LEU A 128 -4.36 12.43 -10.56
N LEU A 129 -4.37 12.04 -11.83
CA LEU A 129 -5.48 12.34 -12.75
C LEU A 129 -6.76 11.56 -12.42
N VAL A 130 -6.66 10.28 -12.06
CA VAL A 130 -7.84 9.47 -11.69
C VAL A 130 -8.55 10.04 -10.48
N ARG A 131 -7.80 10.45 -9.48
CA ARG A 131 -8.34 10.94 -8.20
C ARG A 131 -8.62 12.43 -8.20
N GLY A 132 -7.88 13.20 -8.99
CA GLY A 132 -7.83 14.66 -8.91
C GLY A 132 -7.00 15.12 -7.71
N VAL A 133 -6.56 16.37 -7.77
CA VAL A 133 -5.85 17.04 -6.67
C VAL A 133 -6.56 18.35 -6.41
N ARG A 134 -7.38 18.39 -5.37
CA ARG A 134 -8.12 19.60 -4.95
C ARG A 134 -8.02 19.71 -3.44
N GLY A 135 -7.72 20.91 -2.95
CA GLY A 135 -7.63 21.18 -1.51
C GLY A 135 -6.52 22.18 -1.19
N ASP A 136 -6.18 22.28 0.09
CA ASP A 136 -5.21 23.25 0.60
C ASP A 136 -3.77 22.70 0.62
N ALA A 137 -2.80 23.62 0.78
CA ALA A 137 -1.38 23.30 0.82
C ALA A 137 -1.01 22.41 2.02
N ALA A 138 -1.72 22.53 3.14
CA ALA A 138 -1.45 21.73 4.33
C ALA A 138 -1.85 20.27 4.12
N GLY A 139 -3.02 20.00 3.53
CA GLY A 139 -3.45 18.66 3.14
C GLY A 139 -2.51 18.04 2.10
N PHE A 140 -2.03 18.83 1.12
CA PHE A 140 -1.04 18.36 0.15
C PHE A 140 0.27 17.94 0.84
N ALA A 141 0.84 18.79 1.69
CA ALA A 141 2.05 18.49 2.44
C ALA A 141 1.90 17.26 3.33
N PHE A 142 0.72 17.10 3.95
CA PHE A 142 0.41 15.93 4.75
C PHE A 142 0.38 14.64 3.90
N GLY A 143 -0.20 14.71 2.70
CA GLY A 143 -0.17 13.62 1.72
C GLY A 143 1.25 13.23 1.31
N VAL A 144 2.16 14.21 1.14
CA VAL A 144 3.58 13.95 0.84
C VAL A 144 4.27 13.22 1.99
N VAL A 145 4.00 13.59 3.26
CA VAL A 145 4.57 12.89 4.42
C VAL A 145 4.09 11.44 4.49
N ILE A 146 2.81 11.18 4.19
CA ILE A 146 2.29 9.82 4.08
C ILE A 146 2.96 9.06 2.93
N ALA A 147 3.13 9.71 1.76
CA ALA A 147 3.84 9.12 0.63
C ALA A 147 5.28 8.73 0.99
N ALA A 148 5.98 9.56 1.77
CA ALA A 148 7.33 9.27 2.24
C ALA A 148 7.37 8.05 3.18
N ALA A 149 6.39 7.90 4.08
CA ALA A 149 6.28 6.71 4.92
C ALA A 149 6.04 5.45 4.08
N ILE A 150 5.12 5.51 3.08
CA ILE A 150 4.85 4.40 2.15
C ILE A 150 6.10 4.02 1.35
N ALA A 151 6.79 5.00 0.77
CA ALA A 151 8.02 4.79 0.04
C ALA A 151 9.11 4.18 0.93
N GLY A 152 9.24 4.70 2.15
CA GLY A 152 10.21 4.25 3.14
C GLY A 152 10.04 2.77 3.48
N TYR A 153 8.85 2.35 3.96
CA TYR A 153 8.67 0.95 4.30
C TYR A 153 8.79 0.04 3.06
N THR A 154 8.33 0.47 1.88
CA THR A 154 8.44 -0.34 0.66
C THR A 154 9.92 -0.58 0.27
N VAL A 155 10.78 0.44 0.41
CA VAL A 155 12.22 0.29 0.16
C VAL A 155 12.88 -0.57 1.24
N VAL A 156 12.57 -0.34 2.52
CA VAL A 156 13.08 -1.14 3.64
C VAL A 156 12.69 -2.61 3.47
N ASP A 157 11.44 -2.90 3.13
CA ASP A 157 10.95 -4.26 2.91
C ASP A 157 11.67 -4.98 1.77
N ARG A 158 12.02 -4.24 0.69
CA ARG A 158 12.80 -4.80 -0.43
C ARG A 158 14.14 -5.38 0.03
N TYR A 159 14.77 -4.77 1.03
CA TYR A 159 16.01 -5.27 1.59
C TYR A 159 15.77 -6.31 2.67
N GLY A 160 14.82 -6.08 3.57
CA GLY A 160 14.53 -6.97 4.69
C GLY A 160 14.05 -8.35 4.26
N ILE A 161 13.26 -8.43 3.18
CA ILE A 161 12.72 -9.70 2.66
C ILE A 161 13.79 -10.64 2.09
N ARG A 162 15.03 -10.17 1.89
CA ARG A 162 16.15 -11.02 1.50
C ARG A 162 16.64 -11.91 2.63
N HIS A 163 16.39 -11.49 3.88
CA HIS A 163 16.88 -12.12 5.12
C HIS A 163 15.79 -12.86 5.90
N ALA A 164 14.57 -12.94 5.35
CA ALA A 164 13.46 -13.66 5.98
C ALA A 164 12.48 -14.21 4.94
N THR A 165 11.70 -15.23 5.30
CA THR A 165 10.54 -15.63 4.49
C THR A 165 9.40 -14.62 4.65
N ALA A 166 8.54 -14.48 3.63
CA ALA A 166 7.55 -13.40 3.55
C ALA A 166 6.54 -13.42 4.71
N GLY A 167 6.07 -14.61 5.11
CA GLY A 167 5.09 -14.76 6.20
C GLY A 167 5.63 -14.27 7.55
N PRO A 168 6.74 -14.83 8.07
CA PRO A 168 7.38 -14.37 9.30
C PRO A 168 7.79 -12.89 9.26
N TYR A 169 8.34 -12.42 8.15
CA TYR A 169 8.71 -11.01 7.99
C TYR A 169 7.50 -10.10 8.20
N LEU A 170 6.42 -10.36 7.46
CA LEU A 170 5.21 -9.55 7.53
C LEU A 170 4.53 -9.64 8.90
N LEU A 171 4.50 -10.84 9.50
CA LEU A 171 3.97 -11.02 10.86
C LEU A 171 4.68 -10.08 11.84
N LEU A 172 6.02 -10.10 11.84
CA LEU A 172 6.82 -9.29 12.76
C LEU A 172 6.69 -7.79 12.50
N VAL A 173 6.68 -7.37 11.24
CA VAL A 173 6.45 -5.95 10.85
C VAL A 173 5.09 -5.47 11.32
N MET A 174 4.03 -6.24 11.09
CA MET A 174 2.65 -5.85 11.40
C MET A 174 2.28 -6.00 12.88
N LEU A 175 3.10 -6.70 13.67
CA LEU A 175 2.81 -6.93 15.08
C LEU A 175 2.69 -5.63 15.87
N VAL A 176 3.62 -4.69 15.66
CA VAL A 176 3.62 -3.38 16.36
C VAL A 176 2.41 -2.54 15.98
N PRO A 177 2.11 -2.28 14.69
CA PRO A 177 0.88 -1.60 14.30
C PRO A 177 -0.40 -2.26 14.83
N ALA A 178 -0.48 -3.60 14.78
CA ALA A 178 -1.65 -4.34 15.23
C ALA A 178 -1.88 -4.27 16.76
N LEU A 179 -0.82 -4.14 17.55
CA LEU A 179 -0.93 -4.00 19.01
C LEU A 179 -1.14 -2.56 19.45
N VAL A 180 -0.49 -1.59 18.79
CA VAL A 180 -0.51 -0.19 19.21
C VAL A 180 -1.75 0.56 18.68
N TYR A 181 -2.09 0.38 17.40
CA TYR A 181 -3.18 1.16 16.79
C TYR A 181 -4.55 0.96 17.44
N PRO A 182 -4.98 -0.27 17.83
CA PRO A 182 -6.24 -0.46 18.56
C PRO A 182 -6.29 0.28 19.91
N LEU A 183 -5.15 0.48 20.57
CA LEU A 183 -5.09 1.26 21.81
C LEU A 183 -5.36 2.75 21.57
N LEU A 184 -4.87 3.29 20.44
CA LEU A 184 -5.11 4.67 20.03
C LEU A 184 -6.56 4.92 19.63
N VAL A 185 -7.23 3.95 19.02
CA VAL A 185 -8.66 4.02 18.63
C VAL A 185 -9.59 3.90 19.83
N GLY A 186 -9.20 3.10 20.81
CA GLY A 186 -9.95 2.88 22.03
C GLY A 186 -10.83 1.63 22.01
N ARG A 187 -10.77 0.90 23.13
CA ARG A 187 -11.29 -0.47 23.29
C ARG A 187 -12.79 -0.60 22.96
N ARG A 188 -13.62 0.42 23.29
CA ARG A 188 -15.06 0.39 23.03
C ARG A 188 -15.37 0.45 21.54
N ARG A 189 -14.69 1.35 20.79
CA ARG A 189 -14.87 1.48 19.34
C ARG A 189 -14.38 0.23 18.61
N VAL A 190 -13.22 -0.28 18.98
CA VAL A 190 -12.66 -1.51 18.39
C VAL A 190 -13.62 -2.69 18.56
N ARG A 191 -14.18 -2.88 19.75
CA ARG A 191 -15.16 -3.96 19.99
C ARG A 191 -16.42 -3.83 19.13
N SER A 192 -16.94 -2.61 18.92
CA SER A 192 -18.13 -2.38 18.08
C SER A 192 -17.89 -2.64 16.60
N ALA A 193 -16.62 -2.60 16.16
CA ALA A 193 -16.22 -2.86 14.79
C ALA A 193 -15.90 -4.34 14.52
N LEU A 194 -15.95 -5.22 15.53
CA LEU A 194 -15.69 -6.65 15.36
C LEU A 194 -16.84 -7.31 14.60
N ARG A 195 -16.65 -7.53 13.32
CA ARG A 195 -17.63 -8.09 12.38
C ARG A 195 -16.92 -9.03 11.39
N PRO A 196 -17.62 -10.02 10.81
CA PRO A 196 -17.01 -10.89 9.83
C PRO A 196 -16.32 -10.14 8.67
N VAL A 197 -16.91 -9.05 8.19
CA VAL A 197 -16.37 -8.25 7.10
C VAL A 197 -15.04 -7.59 7.47
N THR A 198 -14.86 -7.11 8.71
CA THR A 198 -13.60 -6.50 9.16
C THR A 198 -12.48 -7.53 9.32
N VAL A 199 -12.82 -8.77 9.67
CA VAL A 199 -11.87 -9.89 9.66
C VAL A 199 -11.46 -10.25 8.23
N VAL A 200 -12.41 -10.30 7.30
CA VAL A 200 -12.13 -10.53 5.87
C VAL A 200 -11.23 -9.42 5.29
N ILE A 201 -11.47 -8.15 5.65
CA ILE A 201 -10.59 -7.03 5.26
C ILE A 201 -9.15 -7.30 5.72
N GLY A 202 -8.94 -7.76 6.96
CA GLY A 202 -7.62 -8.10 7.47
C GLY A 202 -6.95 -9.25 6.72
N ALA A 203 -7.69 -10.32 6.43
CA ALA A 203 -7.18 -11.47 5.68
C ALA A 203 -6.80 -11.09 4.24
N LEU A 204 -7.63 -10.30 3.55
CA LEU A 204 -7.34 -9.77 2.21
C LEU A 204 -6.11 -8.84 2.22
N SER A 205 -5.98 -8.01 3.26
CA SER A 205 -4.83 -7.12 3.45
C SER A 205 -3.54 -7.93 3.67
N ALA A 206 -3.58 -8.98 4.50
CA ALA A 206 -2.47 -9.91 4.69
C ALA A 206 -2.02 -10.54 3.37
N SER A 207 -2.98 -11.08 2.61
CA SER A 207 -2.72 -11.72 1.32
C SER A 207 -2.14 -10.72 0.31
N ALA A 208 -2.71 -9.52 0.23
CA ALA A 208 -2.21 -8.45 -0.65
C ALA A 208 -0.76 -8.09 -0.31
N TYR A 209 -0.44 -7.93 0.98
CA TYR A 209 0.92 -7.55 1.37
C TYR A 209 1.92 -8.70 1.19
N LEU A 210 1.54 -9.95 1.42
CA LEU A 210 2.39 -11.10 1.10
C LEU A 210 2.76 -11.12 -0.38
N LEU A 211 1.81 -10.88 -1.29
CA LEU A 211 2.09 -10.79 -2.72
C LEU A 211 3.05 -9.63 -3.05
N VAL A 212 2.93 -8.49 -2.35
CA VAL A 212 3.89 -7.38 -2.48
C VAL A 212 5.28 -7.81 -2.07
N LEU A 213 5.44 -8.45 -0.92
CA LEU A 213 6.75 -8.90 -0.45
C LEU A 213 7.39 -9.93 -1.40
N LEU A 214 6.59 -10.82 -1.96
CA LEU A 214 7.04 -11.76 -2.98
C LEU A 214 7.46 -11.04 -4.27
N ALA A 215 6.71 -10.04 -4.73
CA ALA A 215 7.07 -9.21 -5.87
C ALA A 215 8.37 -8.42 -5.61
N LEU A 216 8.55 -7.90 -4.40
CA LEU A 216 9.76 -7.19 -3.98
C LEU A 216 11.02 -8.08 -3.96
N ARG A 217 10.89 -9.40 -3.88
CA ARG A 217 12.03 -10.31 -4.09
C ARG A 217 12.53 -10.34 -5.53
N LEU A 218 11.65 -10.10 -6.48
CA LEU A 218 11.88 -10.29 -7.91
C LEU A 218 12.12 -8.97 -8.64
N ALA A 219 11.60 -7.85 -8.13
CA ALA A 219 11.65 -6.55 -8.80
C ALA A 219 12.02 -5.41 -7.84
N SER A 220 12.32 -4.23 -8.40
CA SER A 220 12.67 -3.03 -7.64
C SER A 220 11.48 -2.46 -6.88
N ALA A 221 11.74 -1.82 -5.72
CA ALA A 221 10.69 -1.21 -4.90
C ALA A 221 9.87 -0.15 -5.66
N PRO A 222 10.45 0.77 -6.46
CA PRO A 222 9.67 1.73 -7.24
C PRO A 222 8.73 1.07 -8.25
N ALA A 223 9.18 0.01 -8.95
CA ALA A 223 8.38 -0.70 -9.93
C ALA A 223 7.19 -1.42 -9.27
N VAL A 224 7.44 -2.15 -8.17
CA VAL A 224 6.37 -2.82 -7.41
C VAL A 224 5.38 -1.80 -6.85
N ALA A 225 5.88 -0.69 -6.27
CA ALA A 225 5.02 0.38 -5.76
C ALA A 225 4.15 0.97 -6.87
N ALA A 226 4.71 1.25 -8.05
CA ALA A 226 3.95 1.81 -9.17
C ALA A 226 2.89 0.85 -9.70
N VAL A 227 3.22 -0.44 -9.89
CA VAL A 227 2.23 -1.44 -10.34
C VAL A 227 1.09 -1.60 -9.33
N ARG A 228 1.35 -1.53 -8.03
CA ARG A 228 0.30 -1.55 -6.99
C ARG A 228 -0.73 -0.43 -7.14
N GLU A 229 -0.36 0.69 -7.73
CA GLU A 229 -1.28 1.81 -7.93
C GLU A 229 -2.37 1.51 -8.98
N THR A 230 -2.27 0.44 -9.76
CA THR A 230 -3.40 -0.07 -10.57
C THR A 230 -4.64 -0.37 -9.72
N SER A 231 -4.47 -0.60 -8.41
CA SER A 231 -5.58 -0.73 -7.46
C SER A 231 -6.54 0.47 -7.49
N VAL A 232 -6.02 1.68 -7.76
CA VAL A 232 -6.83 2.90 -7.88
C VAL A 232 -7.74 2.82 -9.10
N VAL A 233 -7.21 2.33 -10.23
CA VAL A 233 -7.98 2.12 -11.47
C VAL A 233 -9.02 1.04 -11.26
N MET A 234 -8.64 -0.09 -10.66
CA MET A 234 -9.55 -1.20 -10.36
C MET A 234 -10.69 -0.76 -9.42
N ALA A 235 -10.38 0.01 -8.37
CA ALA A 235 -11.39 0.55 -7.45
C ALA A 235 -12.34 1.53 -8.16
N THR A 236 -11.81 2.38 -9.05
CA THR A 236 -12.62 3.33 -9.83
C THR A 236 -13.52 2.60 -10.82
N ALA A 237 -13.01 1.58 -11.51
CA ALA A 237 -13.81 0.74 -12.41
C ALA A 237 -14.90 -0.01 -11.65
N ALA A 238 -14.59 -0.58 -10.48
CA ALA A 238 -15.57 -1.25 -9.63
C ALA A 238 -16.66 -0.27 -9.16
N ALA A 239 -16.31 0.95 -8.75
CA ALA A 239 -17.29 1.98 -8.38
C ALA A 239 -18.20 2.35 -9.56
N ALA A 240 -17.65 2.49 -10.77
CA ALA A 240 -18.45 2.76 -11.97
C ALA A 240 -19.44 1.64 -12.28
N VAL A 241 -18.98 0.38 -12.22
CA VAL A 241 -19.81 -0.80 -12.58
C VAL A 241 -20.85 -1.12 -11.50
N PHE A 242 -20.45 -1.14 -10.22
CA PHE A 242 -21.30 -1.60 -9.12
C PHE A 242 -22.10 -0.50 -8.44
N LEU A 243 -21.66 0.76 -8.55
CA LEU A 243 -22.33 1.91 -7.92
C LEU A 243 -22.95 2.87 -8.96
N GLY A 244 -22.78 2.61 -10.26
CA GLY A 244 -23.29 3.44 -11.35
C GLY A 244 -22.65 4.84 -11.42
N GLU A 245 -21.45 5.03 -10.85
CA GLU A 245 -20.75 6.30 -10.88
C GLU A 245 -20.30 6.64 -12.32
N ARG A 246 -20.55 7.89 -12.73
CA ARG A 246 -20.07 8.38 -14.04
C ARG A 246 -18.57 8.66 -13.98
N VAL A 247 -17.82 7.98 -14.86
CA VAL A 247 -16.37 8.21 -15.00
C VAL A 247 -16.16 9.36 -15.99
N GLY A 248 -15.70 10.51 -15.48
CA GLY A 248 -15.38 11.66 -16.32
C GLY A 248 -14.10 11.44 -17.16
N PRO A 249 -13.88 12.28 -18.21
CA PRO A 249 -12.76 12.12 -19.14
C PRO A 249 -11.39 12.15 -18.45
N THR A 250 -11.20 12.99 -17.44
CA THR A 250 -9.94 13.09 -16.68
C THR A 250 -9.61 11.77 -15.95
N ARG A 251 -10.63 11.11 -15.36
CA ARG A 251 -10.45 9.81 -14.70
C ARG A 251 -10.10 8.72 -15.72
N LEU A 252 -10.72 8.77 -16.91
CA LEU A 252 -10.41 7.82 -17.98
C LEU A 252 -8.99 8.01 -18.50
N THR A 253 -8.57 9.26 -18.77
CA THR A 253 -7.19 9.60 -19.18
C THR A 253 -6.18 9.12 -18.13
N GLY A 254 -6.46 9.34 -16.85
CA GLY A 254 -5.62 8.86 -15.75
C GLY A 254 -5.52 7.33 -15.73
N ALA A 255 -6.63 6.60 -15.95
CA ALA A 255 -6.63 5.14 -16.01
C ALA A 255 -5.79 4.60 -17.17
N VAL A 256 -5.90 5.23 -18.34
CA VAL A 256 -5.06 4.91 -19.51
C VAL A 256 -3.59 5.17 -19.21
N ALA A 257 -3.27 6.32 -18.58
CA ALA A 257 -1.88 6.63 -18.17
C ALA A 257 -1.32 5.56 -17.21
N VAL A 258 -2.09 5.11 -16.21
CA VAL A 258 -1.66 4.01 -15.32
C VAL A 258 -1.38 2.74 -16.12
N ALA A 259 -2.25 2.35 -17.04
CA ALA A 259 -2.06 1.15 -17.87
C ALA A 259 -0.81 1.26 -18.75
N VAL A 260 -0.58 2.42 -19.38
CA VAL A 260 0.63 2.70 -20.18
C VAL A 260 1.88 2.64 -19.30
N GLY A 261 1.87 3.26 -18.13
CA GLY A 261 3.01 3.23 -17.21
C GLY A 261 3.34 1.81 -16.73
N VAL A 262 2.35 0.98 -16.46
CA VAL A 262 2.54 -0.44 -16.12
C VAL A 262 3.13 -1.22 -17.31
N ALA A 263 2.68 -0.95 -18.54
CA ALA A 263 3.25 -1.57 -19.74
C ALA A 263 4.73 -1.17 -19.92
N LEU A 264 5.09 0.10 -19.69
CA LEU A 264 6.50 0.54 -19.70
C LEU A 264 7.33 -0.19 -18.65
N LEU A 265 6.80 -0.38 -17.45
CA LEU A 265 7.47 -1.15 -16.38
C LEU A 265 7.63 -2.64 -16.73
N ALA A 266 6.66 -3.22 -17.42
CA ALA A 266 6.74 -4.61 -17.86
C ALA A 266 7.85 -4.81 -18.92
N LEU A 267 8.08 -3.81 -19.77
CA LEU A 267 9.09 -3.81 -20.84
C LEU A 267 10.49 -3.37 -20.36
N SER A 268 10.61 -2.84 -19.14
CA SER A 268 11.88 -2.41 -18.54
C SER A 268 12.57 -3.56 -17.79
#